data_35fae1038635a139ac95e44481698c35
#
_entry.id   35fae1038635a139ac95e44481698c35
#
_cell.length_a   1.000
_cell.length_b   1.000
_cell.length_c   1.000
_cell.angle_alpha   90.00
_cell.angle_beta   90.00
_cell.angle_gamma   90.00
#
_symmetry.space_group_name_H-M   'P 1'
#
loop_
_entity.id
_entity.type
_entity.pdbx_description
1 polymer ?
#
loop_
_entity_poly.entity_id
_entity_poly.type
_entity_poly.pdbx_seq_one_letter_code
_entity_poly.pdbx_strand_id
1 'polypeptide(L)'
;MTRPFKVLGIQQIAIGGPSKEKLRTLWVDMFGLEVTSTFVSERENVDEDICAMGSGPFKVEVDLMQPVDPEKKPAVHATPLNHVGLWIDDLPQAVEWLSANGVRFAPGGIRKGAAGFDITFLHPKGNEEFPIGG
;
A
#
# COMPACT_ATOMS: atom_id res chain seq x y z
N MET A 1 21.31 17.69 -1.96
CA MET A 1 21.12 17.07 -0.63
C MET A 1 21.49 15.60 -0.68
N THR A 2 22.07 15.09 0.38
CA THR A 2 22.47 13.68 0.44
C THR A 2 21.42 12.88 1.20
N ARG A 3 20.78 11.97 0.50
CA ARG A 3 19.73 11.13 1.06
C ARG A 3 20.36 9.94 1.80
N PRO A 4 20.05 9.71 3.11
CA PRO A 4 20.66 8.64 3.90
C PRO A 4 20.02 7.26 3.70
N PHE A 5 19.12 7.13 2.73
CA PHE A 5 18.44 5.86 2.41
C PHE A 5 18.29 5.72 0.91
N LYS A 6 17.95 4.51 0.47
CA LYS A 6 17.69 4.21 -0.93
C LYS A 6 16.28 3.67 -1.10
N VAL A 7 15.62 4.08 -2.18
CA VAL A 7 14.39 3.47 -2.66
C VAL A 7 14.80 2.34 -3.59
N LEU A 8 14.50 1.10 -3.22
CA LEU A 8 14.95 -0.09 -3.93
C LEU A 8 14.00 -0.51 -5.05
N GLY A 9 12.76 -0.08 -5.00
CA GLY A 9 11.76 -0.41 -6.01
C GLY A 9 10.35 -0.38 -5.45
N ILE A 10 9.39 -0.72 -6.30
CA ILE A 10 7.99 -0.87 -5.92
C ILE A 10 7.81 -2.24 -5.28
N GLN A 11 7.27 -2.29 -4.07
CA GLN A 11 6.94 -3.52 -3.38
C GLN A 11 5.51 -3.95 -3.69
N GLN A 12 4.56 -3.01 -3.68
CA GLN A 12 3.15 -3.34 -3.90
C GLN A 12 2.37 -2.21 -4.54
N ILE A 13 1.26 -2.60 -5.16
CA ILE A 13 0.22 -1.71 -5.66
C ILE A 13 -1.09 -2.21 -5.05
N ALA A 14 -1.82 -1.35 -4.37
CA ALA A 14 -3.12 -1.70 -3.78
C ALA A 14 -4.25 -1.05 -4.56
N ILE A 15 -5.16 -1.88 -5.03
CA ILE A 15 -6.28 -1.49 -5.88
C ILE A 15 -7.57 -1.74 -5.12
N GLY A 16 -8.39 -0.71 -4.99
CA GLY A 16 -9.66 -0.76 -4.27
C GLY A 16 -10.86 -0.77 -5.19
N GLY A 17 -11.88 -1.48 -4.79
CA GLY A 17 -13.17 -1.51 -5.47
C GLY A 17 -14.28 -1.98 -4.55
N PRO A 18 -15.55 -1.82 -4.96
CA PRO A 18 -16.67 -2.25 -4.14
C PRO A 18 -16.81 -3.78 -4.05
N SER A 19 -16.22 -4.51 -4.99
CA SER A 19 -16.29 -5.97 -5.02
C SER A 19 -14.93 -6.58 -5.37
N LYS A 20 -14.34 -7.27 -4.40
CA LYS A 20 -13.11 -8.02 -4.57
C LYS A 20 -13.26 -9.11 -5.63
N GLU A 21 -14.41 -9.77 -5.68
CA GLU A 21 -14.69 -10.81 -6.66
C GLU A 21 -14.59 -10.26 -8.10
N LYS A 22 -15.12 -9.07 -8.34
CA LYS A 22 -15.02 -8.43 -9.66
C LYS A 22 -13.60 -8.02 -10.01
N LEU A 23 -12.84 -7.55 -9.05
CA LEU A 23 -11.42 -7.28 -9.25
C LEU A 23 -10.65 -8.56 -9.61
N ARG A 24 -10.97 -9.68 -8.95
CA ARG A 24 -10.35 -10.98 -9.24
C ARG A 24 -10.63 -11.44 -10.66
N THR A 25 -11.80 -11.17 -11.19
CA THR A 25 -12.15 -11.56 -12.57
C THR A 25 -11.12 -11.01 -13.55
N LEU A 26 -10.74 -9.75 -13.41
CA LEU A 26 -9.73 -9.15 -14.29
C LEU A 26 -8.31 -9.61 -13.92
N TRP A 27 -7.92 -9.42 -12.67
CA TRP A 27 -6.52 -9.55 -12.26
C TRP A 27 -6.09 -11.00 -12.11
N VAL A 28 -6.94 -11.85 -11.58
CA VAL A 28 -6.61 -13.26 -11.36
C VAL A 28 -7.02 -14.09 -12.56
N ASP A 29 -8.28 -14.04 -12.96
CA ASP A 29 -8.80 -14.94 -13.99
C ASP A 29 -8.30 -14.57 -15.40
N MET A 30 -8.27 -13.29 -15.73
CA MET A 30 -7.84 -12.84 -17.07
C MET A 30 -6.35 -12.59 -17.17
N PHE A 31 -5.74 -11.93 -16.18
CA PHE A 31 -4.31 -11.64 -16.21
C PHE A 31 -3.45 -12.72 -15.58
N GLY A 32 -4.05 -13.67 -14.86
CA GLY A 32 -3.33 -14.81 -14.35
C GLY A 32 -2.48 -14.56 -13.09
N LEU A 33 -2.77 -13.51 -12.32
CA LEU A 33 -2.07 -13.31 -11.07
C LEU A 33 -2.38 -14.45 -10.09
N GLU A 34 -1.39 -14.82 -9.31
CA GLU A 34 -1.54 -15.84 -8.27
C GLU A 34 -1.97 -15.18 -6.95
N VAL A 35 -3.09 -15.65 -6.38
CA VAL A 35 -3.49 -15.26 -5.03
C VAL A 35 -2.62 -16.03 -4.03
N THR A 36 -1.76 -15.31 -3.31
CA THR A 36 -0.82 -15.94 -2.37
C THR A 36 -1.34 -15.98 -0.94
N SER A 37 -2.20 -15.02 -0.57
CA SER A 37 -2.82 -14.98 0.75
C SER A 37 -4.03 -14.05 0.73
N THR A 38 -4.77 -14.06 1.84
CA THR A 38 -5.89 -13.15 2.07
C THR A 38 -5.72 -12.50 3.43
N PHE A 39 -6.29 -11.31 3.59
CA PHE A 39 -6.21 -10.56 4.82
C PHE A 39 -7.51 -9.81 5.05
N VAL A 40 -8.05 -9.93 6.27
CA VAL A 40 -9.25 -9.20 6.66
C VAL A 40 -8.96 -8.44 7.94
N SER A 41 -9.28 -7.17 7.96
CA SER A 41 -9.11 -6.31 9.12
C SER A 41 -10.35 -5.44 9.29
N GLU A 42 -11.07 -5.63 10.38
CA GLU A 42 -12.20 -4.75 10.71
C GLU A 42 -11.71 -3.36 11.09
N ARG A 43 -10.56 -3.28 11.75
CA ARG A 43 -9.96 -1.99 12.13
C ARG A 43 -9.61 -1.15 10.90
N GLU A 44 -9.02 -1.78 9.89
CA GLU A 44 -8.67 -1.10 8.63
C GLU A 44 -9.82 -1.12 7.62
N ASN A 45 -10.94 -1.73 7.99
CA ASN A 45 -12.13 -1.87 7.14
C ASN A 45 -11.80 -2.44 5.77
N VAL A 46 -11.01 -3.50 5.74
CA VAL A 46 -10.54 -4.08 4.48
C VAL A 46 -10.66 -5.60 4.49
N ASP A 47 -11.09 -6.12 3.34
CA ASP A 47 -11.03 -7.54 2.98
C ASP A 47 -10.25 -7.58 1.66
N GLU A 48 -9.05 -8.17 1.68
CA GLU A 48 -8.16 -8.14 0.53
C GLU A 48 -7.62 -9.50 0.15
N ASP A 49 -7.38 -9.67 -1.15
CA ASP A 49 -6.57 -10.74 -1.70
C ASP A 49 -5.21 -10.20 -2.05
N ILE A 50 -4.17 -10.85 -1.56
CA ILE A 50 -2.78 -10.50 -1.84
C ILE A 50 -2.32 -11.38 -2.99
N CYS A 51 -1.97 -10.75 -4.12
CA CYS A 51 -1.59 -11.45 -5.35
C CYS A 51 -0.13 -11.18 -5.70
N ALA A 52 0.49 -12.14 -6.38
CA ALA A 52 1.83 -11.97 -6.93
C ALA A 52 1.73 -11.68 -8.44
N MET A 53 2.41 -10.63 -8.87
CA MET A 53 2.59 -10.27 -10.28
C MET A 53 4.06 -10.45 -10.64
N GLY A 54 4.35 -11.36 -11.57
CA GLY A 54 5.71 -11.68 -11.95
C GLY A 54 6.43 -12.54 -10.93
N SER A 55 7.74 -12.71 -11.12
CA SER A 55 8.56 -13.55 -10.25
C SER A 55 9.99 -13.01 -10.16
N GLY A 56 10.75 -13.53 -9.18
CA GLY A 56 12.12 -13.13 -8.95
C GLY A 56 12.23 -11.65 -8.63
N PRO A 57 13.26 -10.97 -9.17
CA PRO A 57 13.50 -9.55 -8.87
C PRO A 57 12.44 -8.60 -9.45
N PHE A 58 11.58 -9.09 -10.36
CA PHE A 58 10.53 -8.28 -10.97
C PHE A 58 9.18 -8.45 -10.29
N LYS A 59 9.09 -9.30 -9.28
CA LYS A 59 7.84 -9.55 -8.55
C LYS A 59 7.34 -8.28 -7.88
N VAL A 60 6.05 -8.00 -8.08
CA VAL A 60 5.32 -6.94 -7.37
C VAL A 60 4.10 -7.56 -6.72
N GLU A 61 3.81 -7.20 -5.49
CA GLU A 61 2.57 -7.59 -4.82
C GLU A 61 1.43 -6.69 -5.33
N VAL A 62 0.30 -7.30 -5.64
CA VAL A 62 -0.91 -6.56 -6.03
C VAL A 62 -2.02 -6.95 -5.06
N ASP A 63 -2.49 -5.97 -4.30
CA ASP A 63 -3.55 -6.19 -3.31
C ASP A 63 -4.88 -5.76 -3.90
N LEU A 64 -5.84 -6.67 -3.92
CA LEU A 64 -7.19 -6.42 -4.37
C LEU A 64 -8.08 -6.23 -3.15
N MET A 65 -8.60 -5.02 -2.96
CA MET A 65 -9.22 -4.58 -1.72
C MET A 65 -10.70 -4.25 -1.91
N GLN A 66 -11.51 -4.68 -0.96
CA GLN A 66 -12.88 -4.19 -0.80
C GLN A 66 -13.10 -3.79 0.66
N PRO A 67 -14.05 -2.89 0.97
CA PRO A 67 -14.38 -2.60 2.35
C PRO A 67 -15.13 -3.76 2.97
N VAL A 68 -14.89 -4.01 4.27
CA VAL A 68 -15.72 -4.93 5.06
C VAL A 68 -17.13 -4.34 5.18
N ASP A 69 -17.20 -3.04 5.48
CA ASP A 69 -18.45 -2.28 5.53
C ASP A 69 -18.30 -1.05 4.64
N PRO A 70 -19.04 -0.96 3.50
CA PRO A 70 -18.92 0.15 2.56
C PRO A 70 -19.35 1.50 3.13
N GLU A 71 -20.09 1.50 4.24
CA GLU A 71 -20.54 2.73 4.91
C GLU A 71 -19.53 3.25 5.94
N LYS A 72 -18.48 2.50 6.24
CA LYS A 72 -17.47 2.87 7.23
C LYS A 72 -16.18 3.34 6.57
N LYS A 73 -15.35 3.98 7.38
CA LYS A 73 -13.99 4.37 6.99
C LYS A 73 -12.96 3.46 7.67
N PRO A 74 -11.79 3.25 7.06
CA PRO A 74 -11.35 3.80 5.77
C PRO A 74 -12.19 3.28 4.59
N ALA A 75 -12.49 4.17 3.65
CA ALA A 75 -13.24 3.82 2.44
C ALA A 75 -12.26 3.35 1.36
N VAL A 76 -11.77 2.12 1.49
CA VAL A 76 -10.72 1.57 0.63
C VAL A 76 -11.11 1.48 -0.85
N HIS A 77 -12.40 1.56 -1.14
CA HIS A 77 -12.95 1.53 -2.50
C HIS A 77 -13.16 2.91 -3.11
N ALA A 78 -12.96 3.99 -2.34
CA ALA A 78 -13.27 5.34 -2.81
C ALA A 78 -12.33 5.82 -3.91
N THR A 79 -11.08 5.37 -3.89
CA THR A 79 -10.11 5.62 -4.94
C THR A 79 -9.61 4.29 -5.51
N PRO A 80 -9.71 4.08 -6.83
CA PRO A 80 -9.29 2.80 -7.42
C PRO A 80 -7.84 2.44 -7.12
N LEU A 81 -6.93 3.40 -7.22
CA LEU A 81 -5.55 3.22 -6.74
C LEU A 81 -5.49 3.65 -5.28
N ASN A 82 -5.48 2.68 -4.38
CA ASN A 82 -5.50 2.97 -2.94
C ASN A 82 -4.12 3.44 -2.45
N HIS A 83 -3.07 2.69 -2.74
CA HIS A 83 -1.71 3.10 -2.40
C HIS A 83 -0.66 2.35 -3.19
N VAL A 84 0.55 2.89 -3.19
CA VAL A 84 1.76 2.26 -3.73
C VAL A 84 2.75 2.10 -2.59
N GLY A 85 3.30 0.90 -2.44
CA GLY A 85 4.34 0.62 -1.45
C GLY A 85 5.71 0.61 -2.08
N LEU A 86 6.68 1.19 -1.41
CA LEU A 86 8.07 1.24 -1.85
C LEU A 86 8.95 0.45 -0.89
N TRP A 87 9.92 -0.28 -1.44
CA TRP A 87 11.00 -0.86 -0.64
C TRP A 87 12.01 0.21 -0.27
N ILE A 88 12.31 0.31 1.02
CA ILE A 88 13.30 1.26 1.55
C ILE A 88 14.34 0.45 2.32
N ASP A 89 15.62 0.74 2.09
CA ASP A 89 16.71 0.00 2.74
C ASP A 89 16.86 0.31 4.23
N ASP A 90 16.55 1.52 4.67
CA ASP A 90 16.65 1.94 6.06
C ASP A 90 15.45 2.81 6.42
N LEU A 91 14.39 2.18 6.90
CA LEU A 91 13.11 2.88 7.15
C LEU A 91 13.22 3.92 8.27
N PRO A 92 13.85 3.65 9.43
CA PRO A 92 14.00 4.69 10.46
C PRO A 92 14.73 5.94 9.97
N GLN A 93 15.81 5.76 9.22
CA GLN A 93 16.56 6.88 8.63
C GLN A 93 15.71 7.65 7.61
N ALA A 94 14.93 6.93 6.81
CA ALA A 94 14.04 7.55 5.83
C ALA A 94 13.00 8.42 6.52
N VAL A 95 12.36 7.92 7.56
CA VAL A 95 11.34 8.67 8.31
C VAL A 95 11.95 9.93 8.92
N GLU A 96 13.11 9.81 9.56
CA GLU A 96 13.80 10.93 10.18
C GLU A 96 14.15 12.02 9.15
N TRP A 97 14.79 11.61 8.07
CA TRP A 97 15.22 12.54 7.03
C TRP A 97 14.05 13.21 6.30
N LEU A 98 13.04 12.43 5.92
CA LEU A 98 11.86 12.96 5.25
C LEU A 98 11.09 13.92 6.15
N SER A 99 10.93 13.57 7.43
CA SER A 99 10.27 14.45 8.40
C SER A 99 11.03 15.77 8.55
N ALA A 100 12.37 15.73 8.62
CA ALA A 100 13.21 16.92 8.71
C ALA A 100 13.09 17.80 7.46
N ASN A 101 12.73 17.22 6.32
CA ASN A 101 12.52 17.93 5.05
C ASN A 101 11.05 18.27 4.77
N GLY A 102 10.18 18.17 5.77
CA GLY A 102 8.81 18.66 5.69
C GLY A 102 7.76 17.62 5.24
N VAL A 103 8.14 16.38 5.07
CA VAL A 103 7.19 15.32 4.70
C VAL A 103 6.40 14.88 5.94
N ARG A 104 5.08 14.83 5.80
CA ARG A 104 4.18 14.39 6.88
C ARG A 104 3.92 12.89 6.79
N PHE A 105 3.87 12.25 7.95
CA PHE A 105 3.50 10.84 8.04
C PHE A 105 2.12 10.69 8.70
N ALA A 106 1.42 9.64 8.33
CA ALA A 106 0.15 9.29 8.96
C ALA A 106 0.38 8.83 10.41
N PRO A 107 -0.63 8.95 11.30
CA PRO A 107 -0.51 8.44 12.67
C PRO A 107 -0.21 6.94 12.72
N GLY A 108 0.51 6.51 13.75
CA GLY A 108 0.81 5.11 13.99
C GLY A 108 2.28 4.74 13.88
N GLY A 109 3.12 5.60 13.27
CA GLY A 109 4.56 5.38 13.17
C GLY A 109 4.94 4.10 12.43
N ILE A 110 6.18 3.66 12.65
CA ILE A 110 6.68 2.40 12.08
C ILE A 110 6.06 1.22 12.83
N ARG A 111 5.47 0.29 12.09
CA ARG A 111 4.78 -0.88 12.66
C ARG A 111 4.80 -2.05 11.68
N LYS A 112 4.44 -3.25 12.14
CA LYS A 112 4.34 -4.42 11.27
C LYS A 112 3.13 -4.28 10.34
N GLY A 113 3.38 -4.48 9.05
CA GLY A 113 2.33 -4.54 8.04
C GLY A 113 1.81 -5.94 7.79
N ALA A 114 0.83 -6.07 6.89
CA ALA A 114 0.19 -7.34 6.56
C ALA A 114 1.17 -8.38 6.00
N ALA A 115 2.21 -7.93 5.30
CA ALA A 115 3.24 -8.81 4.75
C ALA A 115 4.36 -9.19 5.75
N GLY A 116 4.27 -8.72 7.02
CA GLY A 116 5.24 -9.01 8.06
C GLY A 116 6.45 -8.09 8.11
N PHE A 117 6.54 -7.13 7.23
CA PHE A 117 7.62 -6.14 7.20
C PHE A 117 7.25 -4.90 8.01
N ASP A 118 8.25 -4.15 8.42
CA ASP A 118 8.04 -2.84 9.04
C ASP A 118 7.55 -1.87 7.98
N ILE A 119 6.48 -1.15 8.29
CA ILE A 119 5.87 -0.18 7.38
C ILE A 119 5.56 1.12 8.10
N THR A 120 5.41 2.17 7.32
CA THR A 120 4.76 3.40 7.74
C THR A 120 4.12 4.02 6.50
N PHE A 121 3.22 4.97 6.70
CA PHE A 121 2.51 5.63 5.61
C PHE A 121 2.78 7.12 5.61
N LEU A 122 3.00 7.67 4.43
CA LEU A 122 2.95 9.11 4.24
C LEU A 122 1.50 9.58 4.43
N HIS A 123 1.33 10.79 4.96
CA HIS A 123 0.00 11.36 5.10
C HIS A 123 -0.60 11.60 3.70
N PRO A 124 -1.81 11.08 3.40
CA PRO A 124 -2.34 11.12 2.02
C PRO A 124 -2.51 12.53 1.45
N LYS A 125 -2.74 13.50 2.29
CA LYS A 125 -2.85 14.90 1.86
C LYS A 125 -1.49 15.56 1.62
N GLY A 126 -0.41 14.99 2.17
CA GLY A 126 0.90 15.62 2.13
C GLY A 126 0.85 17.00 2.74
N ASN A 127 1.47 17.97 2.07
CA ASN A 127 1.35 19.40 2.37
C ASN A 127 1.34 20.18 1.04
N GLU A 128 1.23 21.53 1.13
CA GLU A 128 1.16 22.36 -0.08
C GLU A 128 2.40 22.25 -0.96
N GLU A 129 3.56 22.08 -0.35
CA GLU A 129 4.83 21.96 -1.10
C GLU A 129 5.04 20.57 -1.68
N PHE A 130 4.50 19.53 -1.02
CA PHE A 130 4.74 18.14 -1.40
C PHE A 130 3.41 17.39 -1.53
N PRO A 131 2.65 17.62 -2.60
CA PRO A 131 1.45 16.83 -2.82
C PRO A 131 1.83 15.36 -3.09
N ILE A 132 1.12 14.44 -2.45
CA ILE A 132 1.40 13.00 -2.57
C ILE A 132 0.62 12.36 -3.72
N GLY A 133 -0.12 13.15 -4.47
CA GLY A 133 -0.81 12.67 -5.66
C GLY A 133 -2.16 12.04 -5.39
N GLY A 134 -2.79 12.43 -4.33
CA GLY A 134 -4.08 11.84 -3.99
C GLY A 134 -5.17 12.88 -3.75
#